data_473407b20f1070d3a5f853b9e271b018
#
_entry.id   473407b20f1070d3a5f853b9e271b018
#
_cell.length_a   1.000
_cell.length_b   1.000
_cell.length_c   1.000
_cell.angle_alpha   90.00
_cell.angle_beta   90.00
_cell.angle_gamma   90.00
#
_symmetry.space_group_name_H-M   'P 1'
#
loop_
_entity.id
_entity.type
_entity.pdbx_description
1 polymer ?
#
loop_
_entity_poly.entity_id
_entity_poly.type
_entity_poly.pdbx_seq_one_letter_code
_entity_poly.pdbx_strand_id
1 'polypeptide(L)'
;MPKYMVDFVHFASRRLGLDKLRGEVHVDLKGTLDGESFGLCWGDRREAEIQIAGKQWGMPVSRENKLKSIAHELTHAHQYLTGRLKCDLASDECKSTWLGEEYRYRPEVEQGLPWEVEAVEKEHAIYNEWIEYKYKKET
;
A
#
# COMPACT_ATOMS: atom_id res chain seq x y z
N MET A 1 -5.74 -12.60 -9.83
CA MET A 1 -5.44 -12.52 -8.39
C MET A 1 -6.38 -13.44 -7.64
N PRO A 2 -5.91 -14.20 -6.63
CA PRO A 2 -6.79 -15.10 -5.89
C PRO A 2 -7.96 -14.37 -5.21
N LYS A 3 -9.08 -15.07 -5.04
CA LYS A 3 -10.28 -14.48 -4.47
C LYS A 3 -10.05 -13.85 -3.09
N TYR A 4 -9.30 -14.53 -2.21
CA TYR A 4 -9.07 -14.00 -0.87
C TYR A 4 -8.35 -12.64 -0.89
N MET A 5 -7.48 -12.43 -1.87
CA MET A 5 -6.79 -11.15 -2.04
C MET A 5 -7.75 -10.08 -2.56
N VAL A 6 -8.59 -10.42 -3.54
CA VAL A 6 -9.60 -9.51 -4.07
C VAL A 6 -10.56 -9.07 -2.97
N ASP A 7 -11.03 -10.02 -2.17
CA ASP A 7 -11.94 -9.74 -1.05
C ASP A 7 -11.27 -8.80 -0.04
N PHE A 8 -9.98 -9.02 0.25
CA PHE A 8 -9.25 -8.16 1.16
C PHE A 8 -9.04 -6.76 0.59
N VAL A 9 -8.75 -6.64 -0.72
CA VAL A 9 -8.64 -5.34 -1.37
C VAL A 9 -9.92 -4.52 -1.17
N HIS A 10 -11.09 -5.14 -1.36
CA HIS A 10 -12.36 -4.46 -1.15
C HIS A 10 -12.57 -4.07 0.32
N PHE A 11 -12.25 -4.96 1.24
CA PHE A 11 -12.38 -4.69 2.67
C PHE A 11 -11.47 -3.52 3.08
N ALA A 12 -10.20 -3.59 2.73
CA ALA A 12 -9.21 -2.57 3.10
C ALA A 12 -9.54 -1.23 2.43
N SER A 13 -9.99 -1.24 1.17
CA SER A 13 -10.36 -0.02 0.46
C SER A 13 -11.50 0.71 1.17
N ARG A 14 -12.49 -0.02 1.66
CA ARG A 14 -13.60 0.57 2.42
C ARG A 14 -13.13 1.13 3.75
N ARG A 15 -12.25 0.42 4.45
CA ARG A 15 -11.69 0.89 5.73
C ARG A 15 -10.89 2.18 5.57
N LEU A 16 -10.21 2.32 4.44
CA LEU A 16 -9.44 3.52 4.14
C LEU A 16 -10.29 4.65 3.51
N GLY A 17 -11.54 4.35 3.13
CA GLY A 17 -12.39 5.33 2.46
C GLY A 17 -12.05 5.55 0.99
N LEU A 18 -11.28 4.65 0.38
CA LEU A 18 -10.91 4.74 -1.04
C LEU A 18 -12.12 4.68 -1.96
N ASP A 19 -13.14 3.92 -1.58
CA ASP A 19 -14.40 3.80 -2.33
C ASP A 19 -15.16 5.12 -2.46
N LYS A 20 -14.85 6.11 -1.63
CA LYS A 20 -15.48 7.44 -1.64
C LYS A 20 -14.67 8.48 -2.42
N LEU A 21 -13.47 8.13 -2.84
CA LEU A 21 -12.61 9.05 -3.57
C LEU A 21 -12.82 8.92 -5.08
N ARG A 22 -12.58 10.03 -5.79
CA ARG A 22 -12.46 9.98 -7.24
C ARG A 22 -11.08 9.44 -7.55
N GLY A 23 -10.97 8.73 -8.63
CA GLY A 23 -9.71 8.16 -9.05
C GLY A 23 -9.77 6.65 -9.04
N GLU A 24 -8.76 6.05 -9.61
CA GLU A 24 -8.68 4.62 -9.81
C GLU A 24 -7.49 4.02 -9.07
N VAL A 25 -7.68 2.84 -8.52
CA VAL A 25 -6.61 2.07 -7.90
C VAL A 25 -6.53 0.73 -8.60
N HIS A 26 -5.34 0.40 -9.08
CA HIS A 26 -5.06 -0.86 -9.77
C HIS A 26 -4.13 -1.69 -8.91
N VAL A 27 -4.51 -2.92 -8.61
CA VAL A 27 -3.71 -3.84 -7.78
C VAL A 27 -3.41 -5.10 -8.58
N ASP A 28 -2.13 -5.40 -8.76
CA ASP A 28 -1.68 -6.59 -9.46
C ASP A 28 -0.77 -7.44 -8.59
N LEU A 29 -0.96 -8.76 -8.70
CA LEU A 29 -0.06 -9.73 -8.09
C LEU A 29 1.02 -10.07 -9.12
N LYS A 30 2.28 -9.88 -8.74
CA LYS A 30 3.44 -10.20 -9.58
C LYS A 30 4.21 -11.37 -8.95
N GLY A 31 5.19 -11.90 -9.65
CA GLY A 31 6.09 -12.88 -9.05
C GLY A 31 7.03 -12.20 -8.08
N THR A 32 8.12 -11.67 -8.58
CA THR A 32 9.13 -10.97 -7.79
C THR A 32 9.12 -9.48 -8.16
N LEU A 33 9.31 -8.62 -7.18
CA LEU A 33 9.45 -7.18 -7.41
C LEU A 33 10.90 -6.75 -7.28
N ASP A 34 11.24 -5.62 -7.88
CA ASP A 34 12.59 -5.06 -7.81
C ASP A 34 12.98 -4.82 -6.35
N GLY A 35 14.25 -5.15 -6.01
CA GLY A 35 14.75 -5.01 -4.65
C GLY A 35 14.14 -5.98 -3.66
N GLU A 36 13.48 -7.06 -4.15
CA GLU A 36 12.81 -8.06 -3.29
C GLU A 36 11.79 -7.43 -2.34
N SER A 37 11.12 -6.37 -2.79
CA SER A 37 10.07 -5.71 -2.02
C SER A 37 8.81 -6.57 -1.93
N PHE A 38 8.06 -6.42 -0.83
CA PHE A 38 6.75 -7.06 -0.67
C PHE A 38 5.68 -6.38 -1.53
N GLY A 39 5.78 -5.08 -1.71
CA GLY A 39 4.84 -4.31 -2.49
C GLY A 39 5.42 -2.98 -2.92
N LEU A 40 4.83 -2.40 -3.97
CA LEU A 40 5.19 -1.10 -4.50
C LEU A 40 3.90 -0.34 -4.82
N CYS A 41 3.94 0.97 -4.63
CA CYS A 41 2.84 1.85 -5.01
C CYS A 41 3.39 3.15 -5.58
N TRP A 42 2.81 3.59 -6.69
CA TRP A 42 3.07 4.92 -7.24
C TRP A 42 1.76 5.48 -7.75
N GLY A 43 1.66 6.80 -7.78
CA GLY A 43 0.41 7.40 -8.21
C GLY A 43 0.40 8.92 -8.12
N ASP A 44 -0.77 9.46 -8.42
CA ASP A 44 -1.08 10.87 -8.33
C ASP A 44 -2.53 11.04 -7.86
N ARG A 45 -3.12 12.20 -8.06
CA ARG A 45 -4.50 12.45 -7.61
C ARG A 45 -5.55 11.78 -8.49
N ARG A 46 -5.17 11.20 -9.63
CA ARG A 46 -6.09 10.55 -10.57
C ARG A 46 -6.09 9.05 -10.47
N GLU A 47 -4.91 8.47 -10.24
CA GLU A 47 -4.79 7.01 -10.18
C GLU A 47 -3.59 6.59 -9.36
N ALA A 48 -3.65 5.37 -8.85
CA ALA A 48 -2.54 4.74 -8.15
C ALA A 48 -2.39 3.31 -8.66
N GLU A 49 -1.14 2.91 -8.86
CA GLU A 49 -0.77 1.57 -9.28
C GLU A 49 -0.10 0.85 -8.12
N ILE A 50 -0.52 -0.37 -7.85
CA ILE A 50 0.03 -1.19 -6.79
C ILE A 50 0.47 -2.52 -7.37
N GLN A 51 1.66 -2.97 -7.00
CA GLN A 51 2.15 -4.31 -7.30
C GLN A 51 2.45 -5.02 -5.99
N ILE A 52 2.00 -6.26 -5.88
CA ILE A 52 2.22 -7.10 -4.69
C ILE A 52 3.06 -8.30 -5.10
N ALA A 53 4.08 -8.61 -4.33
CA ALA A 53 4.97 -9.73 -4.61
C ALA A 53 4.33 -11.05 -4.19
N GLY A 54 4.31 -12.02 -5.11
CA GLY A 54 3.94 -13.40 -4.79
C GLY A 54 5.11 -14.20 -4.27
N LYS A 55 6.33 -13.77 -4.57
CA LYS A 55 7.59 -14.42 -4.16
C LYS A 55 8.59 -13.39 -3.67
N GLN A 56 9.43 -13.81 -2.75
CA GLN A 56 10.54 -13.01 -2.24
C GLN A 56 11.69 -13.96 -1.93
N TRP A 57 12.88 -13.63 -2.41
CA TRP A 57 14.07 -14.48 -2.25
C TRP A 57 13.84 -15.93 -2.72
N GLY A 58 13.08 -16.10 -3.81
CA GLY A 58 12.77 -17.40 -4.38
C GLY A 58 11.69 -18.20 -3.63
N MET A 59 11.14 -17.67 -2.54
CA MET A 59 10.13 -18.36 -1.72
C MET A 59 8.76 -17.69 -1.86
N PRO A 60 7.66 -18.46 -1.81
CA PRO A 60 6.33 -17.86 -1.80
C PRO A 60 6.14 -16.94 -0.59
N VAL A 61 5.51 -15.79 -0.82
CA VAL A 61 5.11 -14.89 0.27
C VAL A 61 3.86 -15.46 0.94
N SER A 62 3.82 -15.46 2.27
CA SER A 62 2.66 -15.97 3.01
C SER A 62 1.41 -15.14 2.74
N ARG A 63 0.23 -15.74 2.98
CA ARG A 63 -1.05 -15.00 2.85
C ARG A 63 -1.06 -13.77 3.75
N GLU A 64 -0.63 -13.92 5.01
CA GLU A 64 -0.56 -12.81 5.95
C GLU A 64 0.25 -11.65 5.39
N ASN A 65 1.44 -11.93 4.90
CA ASN A 65 2.32 -10.89 4.38
C ASN A 65 1.78 -10.26 3.09
N LYS A 66 1.14 -11.03 2.23
CA LYS A 66 0.48 -10.48 1.04
C LYS A 66 -0.64 -9.51 1.43
N LEU A 67 -1.47 -9.89 2.40
CA LEU A 67 -2.59 -9.04 2.84
C LEU A 67 -2.08 -7.78 3.54
N LYS A 68 -1.08 -7.90 4.39
CA LYS A 68 -0.46 -6.74 5.03
C LYS A 68 0.14 -5.79 4.00
N SER A 69 0.80 -6.35 2.97
CA SER A 69 1.36 -5.55 1.88
C SER A 69 0.26 -4.81 1.11
N ILE A 70 -0.86 -5.48 0.85
CA ILE A 70 -2.01 -4.83 0.19
C ILE A 70 -2.49 -3.63 1.02
N ALA A 71 -2.70 -3.80 2.32
CA ALA A 71 -3.15 -2.71 3.19
C ALA A 71 -2.14 -1.56 3.24
N HIS A 72 -0.85 -1.89 3.30
CA HIS A 72 0.24 -0.92 3.28
C HIS A 72 0.20 -0.07 1.99
N GLU A 73 0.16 -0.74 0.85
CA GLU A 73 0.18 -0.05 -0.44
C GLU A 73 -1.12 0.70 -0.74
N LEU A 74 -2.27 0.17 -0.29
CA LEU A 74 -3.54 0.89 -0.41
C LEU A 74 -3.53 2.18 0.42
N THR A 75 -2.82 2.19 1.56
CA THR A 75 -2.65 3.40 2.35
C THR A 75 -1.88 4.45 1.55
N HIS A 76 -0.81 4.05 0.86
CA HIS A 76 -0.10 4.95 -0.05
C HIS A 76 -0.99 5.45 -1.18
N ALA A 77 -1.83 4.58 -1.74
CA ALA A 77 -2.79 4.99 -2.78
C ALA A 77 -3.70 6.10 -2.25
N HIS A 78 -4.21 5.95 -1.03
CA HIS A 78 -5.03 6.99 -0.39
C HIS A 78 -4.24 8.30 -0.24
N GLN A 79 -2.98 8.22 0.16
CA GLN A 79 -2.11 9.39 0.30
C GLN A 79 -1.93 10.12 -1.03
N TYR A 80 -1.72 9.39 -2.12
CA TYR A 80 -1.59 9.98 -3.46
C TYR A 80 -2.91 10.59 -3.93
N LEU A 81 -4.00 9.83 -3.85
CA LEU A 81 -5.30 10.26 -4.38
C LEU A 81 -5.85 11.47 -3.63
N THR A 82 -5.52 11.63 -2.36
CA THR A 82 -5.94 12.81 -1.58
C THR A 82 -4.97 13.98 -1.71
N GLY A 83 -3.83 13.77 -2.39
CA GLY A 83 -2.82 14.81 -2.57
C GLY A 83 -1.96 15.06 -1.34
N ARG A 84 -2.11 14.25 -0.28
CA ARG A 84 -1.25 14.37 0.92
C ARG A 84 0.19 14.01 0.61
N LEU A 85 0.39 13.01 -0.23
CA LEU A 85 1.71 12.59 -0.70
C LEU A 85 1.83 12.87 -2.19
N LYS A 86 2.93 13.49 -2.58
CA LYS A 86 3.28 13.72 -3.99
C LYS A 86 4.72 13.32 -4.17
N CYS A 87 4.99 12.52 -5.20
CA CYS A 87 6.35 12.16 -5.59
C CYS A 87 6.68 12.81 -6.91
N ASP A 88 7.80 13.52 -6.97
CA ASP A 88 8.29 14.12 -8.20
C ASP A 88 9.16 13.11 -8.94
N LEU A 89 8.55 12.36 -9.85
CA LEU A 89 9.25 11.36 -10.64
C LEU A 89 10.16 11.97 -11.70
N ALA A 90 10.00 13.28 -11.98
CA ALA A 90 10.83 13.98 -12.95
C ALA A 90 12.13 14.53 -12.32
N SER A 91 12.23 14.48 -11.00
CA SER A 91 13.41 14.95 -10.28
C SER A 91 14.43 13.83 -10.10
N ASP A 92 15.70 14.10 -10.40
CA ASP A 92 16.80 13.17 -10.15
C ASP A 92 17.10 13.03 -8.65
N GLU A 93 16.47 13.84 -7.79
CA GLU A 93 16.76 13.90 -6.36
C GLU A 93 15.72 13.16 -5.49
N CYS A 94 14.83 12.36 -6.06
CA CYS A 94 13.81 11.60 -5.31
C CYS A 94 13.10 12.44 -4.25
N LYS A 95 12.50 13.56 -4.68
CA LYS A 95 11.76 14.45 -3.80
C LYS A 95 10.33 13.98 -3.61
N SER A 96 9.87 13.98 -2.36
CA SER A 96 8.47 13.76 -2.02
C SER A 96 7.95 14.95 -1.23
N THR A 97 6.65 15.23 -1.37
CA THR A 97 5.98 16.26 -0.60
C THR A 97 4.90 15.60 0.24
N TRP A 98 4.88 15.90 1.53
CA TRP A 98 3.87 15.39 2.47
C TRP A 98 3.21 16.57 3.17
N LEU A 99 1.90 16.72 2.96
CA LEU A 99 1.11 17.82 3.54
C LEU A 99 1.75 19.19 3.27
N GLY A 100 2.34 19.35 2.08
CA GLY A 100 2.99 20.59 1.66
C GLY A 100 4.45 20.73 2.05
N GLU A 101 5.00 19.82 2.85
CA GLU A 101 6.42 19.86 3.22
C GLU A 101 7.24 18.96 2.30
N GLU A 102 8.38 19.47 1.87
CA GLU A 102 9.31 18.77 1.00
C GLU A 102 10.23 17.85 1.79
N TYR A 103 10.36 16.61 1.33
CA TYR A 103 11.27 15.61 1.91
C TYR A 103 12.17 15.08 0.81
N ARG A 104 13.45 14.92 1.11
CA ARG A 104 14.39 14.27 0.21
C ARG A 104 14.57 12.83 0.67
N TYR A 105 14.61 11.90 -0.27
CA TYR A 105 14.81 10.49 0.05
C TYR A 105 16.18 10.29 0.69
N ARG A 106 16.17 9.60 1.84
CA ARG A 106 17.37 9.16 2.55
C ARG A 106 17.10 7.75 3.06
N PRO A 107 17.84 6.74 2.60
CA PRO A 107 17.60 5.36 3.01
C PRO A 107 17.59 5.16 4.52
N GLU A 108 18.45 5.88 5.25
CA GLU A 108 18.60 5.77 6.70
C GLU A 108 17.39 6.28 7.49
N VAL A 109 16.51 7.07 6.87
CA VAL A 109 15.31 7.61 7.56
C VAL A 109 14.01 7.13 6.94
N GLU A 110 14.06 6.21 5.99
CA GLU A 110 12.87 5.73 5.27
C GLU A 110 11.75 5.28 6.20
N GLN A 111 12.08 4.51 7.23
CA GLN A 111 11.08 3.98 8.18
C GLN A 111 10.44 5.06 9.05
N GLY A 112 11.09 6.19 9.22
CA GLY A 112 10.58 7.30 10.01
C GLY A 112 9.79 8.33 9.23
N LEU A 113 9.63 8.16 7.92
CA LEU A 113 8.87 9.11 7.09
C LEU A 113 7.39 9.05 7.46
N PRO A 114 6.70 10.21 7.56
CA PRO A 114 5.31 10.23 8.03
C PRO A 114 4.37 9.33 7.24
N TRP A 115 4.52 9.27 5.93
CA TRP A 115 3.67 8.42 5.11
C TRP A 115 3.95 6.93 5.30
N GLU A 116 5.18 6.56 5.66
CA GLU A 116 5.52 5.17 5.99
C GLU A 116 5.00 4.80 7.37
N VAL A 117 5.08 5.70 8.34
CA VAL A 117 4.54 5.48 9.68
C VAL A 117 3.02 5.21 9.60
N GLU A 118 2.30 6.04 8.84
CA GLU A 118 0.86 5.85 8.63
C GLU A 118 0.57 4.52 7.96
N ALA A 119 1.33 4.15 6.92
CA ALA A 119 1.12 2.91 6.19
C ALA A 119 1.33 1.68 7.07
N VAL A 120 2.35 1.70 7.93
CA VAL A 120 2.61 0.60 8.87
C VAL A 120 1.49 0.48 9.90
N GLU A 121 1.04 1.60 10.46
CA GLU A 121 -0.07 1.60 11.42
C GLU A 121 -1.35 1.04 10.79
N LYS A 122 -1.69 1.49 9.58
CA LYS A 122 -2.89 1.05 8.88
C LYS A 122 -2.82 -0.42 8.48
N GLU A 123 -1.65 -0.90 8.04
CA GLU A 123 -1.53 -2.31 7.66
C GLU A 123 -1.84 -3.24 8.82
N HIS A 124 -1.34 -2.94 10.01
CA HIS A 124 -1.60 -3.76 11.20
C HIS A 124 -3.06 -3.65 11.64
N ALA A 125 -3.60 -2.43 11.71
CA ALA A 125 -4.98 -2.21 12.13
C ALA A 125 -5.98 -2.89 11.19
N ILE A 126 -5.82 -2.72 9.88
CA ILE A 126 -6.74 -3.27 8.89
C ILE A 126 -6.63 -4.79 8.84
N TYR A 127 -5.41 -5.34 8.91
CA TYR A 127 -5.23 -6.79 8.94
C TYR A 127 -5.89 -7.42 10.17
N ASN A 128 -5.72 -6.82 11.34
CA ASN A 128 -6.33 -7.31 12.57
C ASN A 128 -7.86 -7.26 12.49
N GLU A 129 -8.43 -6.18 11.95
CA GLU A 129 -9.88 -6.07 11.72
C GLU A 129 -10.38 -7.14 10.75
N TRP A 130 -9.62 -7.43 9.70
CA TRP A 130 -9.95 -8.47 8.74
C TRP A 130 -10.00 -9.86 9.39
N ILE A 131 -9.02 -10.19 10.22
CA ILE A 131 -8.98 -11.47 10.92
C ILE A 131 -10.20 -11.60 11.85
N GLU A 132 -10.56 -10.56 12.58
CA GLU A 132 -11.76 -10.56 13.42
C GLU A 132 -13.03 -10.73 12.58
N TYR A 133 -13.12 -10.04 11.47
CA TYR A 133 -14.26 -10.13 10.56
C TYR A 133 -14.42 -11.55 10.03
N LYS A 134 -13.34 -12.18 9.59
CA LYS A 134 -13.36 -13.55 9.08
C LYS A 134 -13.72 -14.55 10.17
N TYR A 135 -13.17 -14.38 11.37
CA TYR A 135 -13.47 -15.26 12.50
C TYR A 135 -14.95 -15.21 12.86
N LYS A 136 -15.53 -14.02 12.96
CA LYS A 136 -16.97 -13.85 13.26
C LYS A 136 -17.87 -14.45 12.19
N LYS A 137 -17.47 -14.33 10.92
CA LYS A 137 -18.24 -14.85 9.80
C LYS A 137 -18.25 -16.37 9.76
N GLU A 138 -17.19 -17.01 10.26
CA GLU A 138 -17.03 -18.46 10.26
C GLU A 138 -17.65 -19.12 11.49
N THR A 139 -17.99 -18.36 12.51
CA THR A 139 -18.66 -18.83 13.72
C THR A 139 -20.14 -18.49 13.67
#